data_66625fa1cbaf0898ad1df1f8f2f80801
#
_entry.id   66625fa1cbaf0898ad1df1f8f2f80801
#
_cell.length_a   1.000
_cell.length_b   1.000
_cell.length_c   1.000
_cell.angle_alpha   90.00
_cell.angle_beta   90.00
_cell.angle_gamma   90.00
#
_symmetry.space_group_name_H-M   'P 1'
#
loop_
_entity.id
_entity.type
_entity.pdbx_description
1 polymer ?
#
loop_
_entity_poly.entity_id
_entity_poly.type
_entity_poly.pdbx_seq_one_letter_code
_entity_poly.pdbx_strand_id
1 'polypeptide(L)'
;YLVVNQSYLSRKKSIPELSAIVGDSIKQCEHHQAKNIHFVTHSLGGILVRAYFNQHAAHPLVKRIVMLGAPNHGSEVVDKYKDSWWFKWLTGPAGQQLGTDAKSLVHDLKPLTFEVGIIAGSSSSDPWFATLFQGENDGKVSVESTKLSEMKDFIQVDNGHTFMSNSRSVIKQ
;
A
#
# COMPACT_ATOMS: atom_id res chain seq x y z
N TYR A 1 12.33 0.13 20.67
CA TYR A 1 11.39 0.63 19.64
C TYR A 1 9.97 0.56 20.20
N LEU A 2 9.15 1.60 19.94
CA LEU A 2 7.71 1.56 20.10
C LEU A 2 7.11 1.11 18.77
N VAL A 3 6.18 0.16 18.80
CA VAL A 3 5.41 -0.26 17.62
C VAL A 3 3.96 0.17 17.82
N VAL A 4 3.45 0.96 16.89
CA VAL A 4 2.04 1.35 16.81
C VAL A 4 1.42 0.57 15.67
N ASN A 5 0.53 -0.36 16.00
CA ASN A 5 -0.21 -1.15 15.01
C ASN A 5 -1.68 -0.76 15.07
N GLN A 6 -2.20 -0.23 13.96
CA GLN A 6 -3.55 0.27 13.84
C GLN A 6 -4.41 -0.65 12.97
N SER A 7 -5.57 -1.02 13.47
CA SER A 7 -6.60 -1.71 12.69
C SER A 7 -7.61 -0.72 12.15
N TYR A 8 -8.06 -0.91 10.93
CA TYR A 8 -9.05 -0.04 10.29
C TYR A 8 -10.09 -0.83 9.49
N LEU A 9 -11.25 -0.22 9.32
CA LEU A 9 -12.39 -0.84 8.63
C LEU A 9 -12.28 -0.66 7.11
N SER A 10 -11.31 -1.32 6.49
CA SER A 10 -10.99 -1.18 5.05
C SER A 10 -12.17 -1.37 4.10
N ARG A 11 -13.20 -2.14 4.52
CA ARG A 11 -14.39 -2.45 3.70
C ARG A 11 -15.54 -1.45 3.85
N LYS A 12 -15.45 -0.47 4.76
CA LYS A 12 -16.58 0.42 5.09
C LYS A 12 -16.37 1.87 4.67
N LYS A 13 -15.15 2.26 4.35
CA LYS A 13 -14.78 3.65 4.09
C LYS A 13 -13.97 3.78 2.82
N SER A 14 -13.96 4.97 2.24
CA SER A 14 -13.10 5.36 1.12
C SER A 14 -11.64 5.55 1.55
N ILE A 15 -10.72 5.59 0.59
CA ILE A 15 -9.28 5.85 0.86
C ILE A 15 -9.08 7.19 1.58
N PRO A 16 -9.68 8.32 1.16
CA PRO A 16 -9.55 9.58 1.87
C PRO A 16 -9.98 9.52 3.34
N GLU A 17 -11.10 8.84 3.64
CA GLU A 17 -11.58 8.67 5.01
C GLU A 17 -10.66 7.76 5.85
N LEU A 18 -10.12 6.70 5.24
CA LEU A 18 -9.22 5.78 5.91
C LEU A 18 -7.84 6.40 6.15
N SER A 19 -7.39 7.31 5.29
CA SER A 19 -6.06 7.92 5.40
C SER A 19 -5.86 8.70 6.70
N ALA A 20 -6.94 9.15 7.36
CA ALA A 20 -6.88 9.81 8.66
C ALA A 20 -6.15 8.97 9.73
N ILE A 21 -6.17 7.63 9.61
CA ILE A 21 -5.47 6.73 10.54
C ILE A 21 -3.96 6.98 10.58
N VAL A 22 -3.39 7.49 9.48
CA VAL A 22 -1.96 7.84 9.42
C VAL A 22 -1.66 8.98 10.38
N GLY A 23 -2.50 10.03 10.37
CA GLY A 23 -2.40 11.14 11.32
C GLY A 23 -2.60 10.71 12.77
N ASP A 24 -3.54 9.80 13.03
CA ASP A 24 -3.77 9.26 14.37
C ASP A 24 -2.57 8.44 14.85
N SER A 25 -1.94 7.67 13.96
CA SER A 25 -0.71 6.93 14.27
C SER A 25 0.47 7.87 14.59
N ILE A 26 0.61 8.98 13.85
CA ILE A 26 1.62 10.01 14.12
C ILE A 26 1.40 10.62 15.52
N LYS A 27 0.17 11.06 15.81
CA LYS A 27 -0.19 11.64 17.12
C LYS A 27 0.10 10.65 18.27
N GLN A 28 -0.16 9.36 18.08
CA GLN A 28 0.15 8.35 19.06
C GLN A 28 1.66 8.22 19.28
N CYS A 29 2.46 8.24 18.23
CA CYS A 29 3.92 8.26 18.34
C CYS A 29 4.43 9.52 19.07
N GLU A 30 3.84 10.69 18.77
CA GLU A 30 4.19 11.95 19.47
C GLU A 30 3.84 11.90 20.95
N HIS A 31 2.68 11.37 21.31
CA HIS A 31 2.29 11.17 22.72
C HIS A 31 3.31 10.32 23.48
N HIS A 32 3.92 9.36 22.81
CA HIS A 32 5.00 8.55 23.34
C HIS A 32 6.40 9.17 23.14
N GLN A 33 6.49 10.45 22.81
CA GLN A 33 7.73 11.20 22.64
C GLN A 33 8.72 10.58 21.63
N ALA A 34 8.19 9.98 20.55
CA ALA A 34 9.01 9.44 19.48
C ALA A 34 9.82 10.56 18.80
N LYS A 35 11.12 10.32 18.59
CA LYS A 35 12.01 11.27 17.89
C LYS A 35 12.03 11.05 16.38
N ASN A 36 11.79 9.84 15.97
CA ASN A 36 11.68 9.45 14.57
C ASN A 36 10.52 8.49 14.39
N ILE A 37 9.80 8.62 13.29
CA ILE A 37 8.69 7.75 12.90
C ILE A 37 9.04 7.10 11.57
N HIS A 38 8.88 5.79 11.50
CA HIS A 38 9.02 5.01 10.28
C HIS A 38 7.72 4.25 10.04
N PHE A 39 7.24 4.29 8.81
CA PHE A 39 6.09 3.49 8.41
C PHE A 39 6.55 2.21 7.72
N VAL A 40 5.96 1.09 8.13
CA VAL A 40 5.98 -0.16 7.36
C VAL A 40 4.55 -0.48 7.02
N THR A 41 4.24 -0.55 5.74
CA THR A 41 2.87 -0.68 5.25
C THR A 41 2.74 -1.88 4.33
N HIS A 42 1.57 -2.49 4.29
CA HIS A 42 1.27 -3.58 3.37
C HIS A 42 0.04 -3.22 2.52
N SER A 43 0.15 -3.47 1.22
CA SER A 43 -0.98 -3.31 0.28
C SER A 43 -1.63 -1.91 0.36
N LEU A 44 -2.93 -1.85 0.63
CA LEU A 44 -3.70 -0.61 0.80
C LEU A 44 -3.04 0.38 1.79
N GLY A 45 -2.33 -0.12 2.81
CA GLY A 45 -1.67 0.74 3.80
C GLY A 45 -0.69 1.74 3.20
N GLY A 46 0.04 1.35 2.14
CA GLY A 46 0.92 2.26 1.40
C GLY A 46 0.16 3.39 0.71
N ILE A 47 -1.00 3.07 0.15
CA ILE A 47 -1.87 4.06 -0.50
C ILE A 47 -2.48 5.02 0.53
N LEU A 48 -2.82 4.53 1.74
CA LEU A 48 -3.31 5.39 2.82
C LEU A 48 -2.25 6.42 3.24
N VAL A 49 -0.99 6.00 3.33
CA VAL A 49 0.13 6.93 3.64
C VAL A 49 0.28 7.96 2.54
N ARG A 50 0.27 7.56 1.26
CA ARG A 50 0.31 8.49 0.13
C ARG A 50 -0.87 9.46 0.14
N ALA A 51 -2.09 8.96 0.33
CA ALA A 51 -3.31 9.77 0.36
C ALA A 51 -3.30 10.78 1.52
N TYR A 52 -2.79 10.40 2.69
CA TYR A 52 -2.64 11.30 3.81
C TYR A 52 -1.68 12.45 3.48
N PHE A 53 -0.47 12.16 3.02
CA PHE A 53 0.51 13.19 2.69
C PHE A 53 0.22 13.95 1.38
N ASN A 54 -0.71 13.47 0.57
CA ASN A 54 -1.24 14.25 -0.54
C ASN A 54 -2.05 15.47 -0.08
N GLN A 55 -2.66 15.39 1.11
CA GLN A 55 -3.51 16.43 1.71
C GLN A 55 -2.83 17.17 2.87
N HIS A 56 -1.75 16.64 3.41
CA HIS A 56 -1.06 17.18 4.58
C HIS A 56 0.41 17.42 4.27
N ALA A 57 0.99 18.43 4.87
CA ALA A 57 2.43 18.69 4.78
C ALA A 57 3.25 17.52 5.36
N ALA A 58 4.47 17.39 4.89
CA ALA A 58 5.43 16.42 5.43
C ALA A 58 5.63 16.66 6.94
N HIS A 59 5.54 15.59 7.72
CA HIS A 59 5.69 15.67 9.17
C HIS A 59 7.18 15.52 9.55
N PRO A 60 7.75 16.40 10.38
CA PRO A 60 9.20 16.46 10.63
C PRO A 60 9.76 15.21 11.30
N LEU A 61 8.96 14.48 12.05
CA LEU A 61 9.38 13.23 12.69
C LEU A 61 9.34 12.02 11.74
N VAL A 62 8.57 12.07 10.66
CA VAL A 62 8.52 10.98 9.67
C VAL A 62 9.78 10.99 8.83
N LYS A 63 10.46 9.84 8.74
CA LYS A 63 11.75 9.71 8.05
C LYS A 63 11.69 8.74 6.88
N ARG A 64 11.21 7.54 7.09
CA ARG A 64 11.20 6.47 6.09
C ARG A 64 9.86 5.80 6.00
N ILE A 65 9.53 5.35 4.80
CA ILE A 65 8.32 4.60 4.50
C ILE A 65 8.73 3.36 3.72
N VAL A 66 8.43 2.18 4.23
CA VAL A 66 8.59 0.91 3.52
C VAL A 66 7.21 0.41 3.10
N MET A 67 7.05 0.12 1.82
CA MET A 67 5.79 -0.34 1.24
C MET A 67 5.94 -1.77 0.73
N LEU A 68 5.15 -2.69 1.28
CA LEU A 68 5.11 -4.09 0.89
C LEU A 68 3.93 -4.30 -0.07
N GLY A 69 4.19 -4.61 -1.33
CA GLY A 69 3.16 -4.91 -2.33
C GLY A 69 2.07 -3.85 -2.48
N ALA A 70 2.40 -2.56 -2.31
CA ALA A 70 1.42 -1.49 -2.45
C ALA A 70 1.06 -1.26 -3.94
N PRO A 71 -0.25 -1.22 -4.30
CA PRO A 71 -0.68 -0.98 -5.67
C PRO A 71 -0.56 0.52 -6.03
N ASN A 72 0.66 1.02 -6.15
CA ASN A 72 0.97 2.43 -6.34
C ASN A 72 0.46 2.99 -7.68
N HIS A 73 0.26 2.12 -8.67
CA HIS A 73 -0.36 2.43 -9.96
C HIS A 73 -1.66 1.65 -10.20
N GLY A 74 -2.26 1.12 -9.13
CA GLY A 74 -3.49 0.36 -9.19
C GLY A 74 -3.28 -1.16 -9.28
N SER A 75 -4.37 -1.89 -9.50
CA SER A 75 -4.37 -3.35 -9.62
C SER A 75 -5.30 -3.78 -10.74
N GLU A 76 -4.79 -4.59 -11.64
CA GLU A 76 -5.51 -5.19 -12.76
C GLU A 76 -6.66 -6.10 -12.27
N VAL A 77 -6.51 -6.68 -11.08
CA VAL A 77 -7.58 -7.46 -10.42
C VAL A 77 -8.80 -6.57 -10.13
N VAL A 78 -8.56 -5.33 -9.70
CA VAL A 78 -9.64 -4.36 -9.46
C VAL A 78 -10.34 -4.05 -10.77
N ASP A 79 -9.62 -3.76 -11.85
CA ASP A 79 -10.21 -3.44 -13.14
C ASP A 79 -11.10 -4.57 -13.67
N LYS A 80 -10.64 -5.80 -13.51
CA LYS A 80 -11.37 -6.99 -13.97
C LYS A 80 -12.66 -7.24 -13.19
N TYR A 81 -12.63 -7.02 -11.88
CA TYR A 81 -13.70 -7.48 -10.98
C TYR A 81 -14.47 -6.35 -10.27
N LYS A 82 -14.10 -5.07 -10.46
CA LYS A 82 -14.74 -3.93 -9.78
C LYS A 82 -16.25 -3.88 -9.92
N ASP A 83 -16.80 -4.36 -11.04
CA ASP A 83 -18.24 -4.35 -11.27
C ASP A 83 -18.97 -5.56 -10.68
N SER A 84 -18.24 -6.58 -10.28
CA SER A 84 -18.81 -7.78 -9.68
C SER A 84 -19.29 -7.52 -8.25
N TRP A 85 -20.53 -7.89 -7.94
CA TRP A 85 -21.13 -7.64 -6.62
C TRP A 85 -20.35 -8.26 -5.46
N TRP A 86 -19.80 -9.48 -5.64
CA TRP A 86 -19.01 -10.19 -4.64
C TRP A 86 -17.68 -9.49 -4.37
N PHE A 87 -17.07 -8.90 -5.41
CA PHE A 87 -15.82 -8.16 -5.28
C PHE A 87 -16.03 -6.84 -4.56
N LYS A 88 -17.12 -6.11 -4.87
CA LYS A 88 -17.54 -4.91 -4.13
C LYS A 88 -17.76 -5.20 -2.66
N TRP A 89 -18.43 -6.31 -2.36
CA TRP A 89 -18.67 -6.73 -0.99
C TRP A 89 -17.36 -7.10 -0.25
N LEU A 90 -16.42 -7.74 -0.94
CA LEU A 90 -15.15 -8.18 -0.36
C LEU A 90 -14.18 -7.02 -0.11
N THR A 91 -14.08 -6.07 -1.05
CA THR A 91 -13.06 -5.00 -1.05
C THR A 91 -13.58 -3.68 -0.50
N GLY A 92 -14.88 -3.46 -0.54
CA GLY A 92 -15.51 -2.22 -0.10
C GLY A 92 -15.13 -0.98 -0.93
N PRO A 93 -15.52 0.23 -0.46
CA PRO A 93 -15.28 1.46 -1.21
C PRO A 93 -13.80 1.74 -1.48
N ALA A 94 -12.90 1.48 -0.54
CA ALA A 94 -11.47 1.71 -0.71
C ALA A 94 -10.87 0.82 -1.82
N GLY A 95 -11.26 -0.46 -1.87
CA GLY A 95 -10.78 -1.37 -2.90
C GLY A 95 -11.23 -0.97 -4.32
N GLN A 96 -12.41 -0.38 -4.45
CA GLN A 96 -12.94 0.10 -5.73
C GLN A 96 -12.13 1.29 -6.30
N GLN A 97 -11.38 2.00 -5.47
CA GLN A 97 -10.58 3.17 -5.84
C GLN A 97 -9.16 2.81 -6.33
N LEU A 98 -8.83 1.50 -6.38
CA LEU A 98 -7.49 0.99 -6.70
C LEU A 98 -7.38 0.41 -8.11
N GLY A 99 -8.20 0.83 -9.06
CA GLY A 99 -8.06 0.45 -10.47
C GLY A 99 -6.80 1.04 -11.11
N THR A 100 -6.46 0.56 -12.32
CA THR A 100 -5.36 1.11 -13.13
C THR A 100 -5.83 2.20 -14.10
N ASP A 101 -7.13 2.43 -14.20
CA ASP A 101 -7.69 3.44 -15.11
C ASP A 101 -7.33 4.87 -14.67
N ALA A 102 -7.34 5.80 -15.64
CA ALA A 102 -6.96 7.20 -15.40
C ALA A 102 -7.82 7.95 -14.37
N LYS A 103 -8.96 7.38 -13.96
CA LYS A 103 -9.84 7.93 -12.92
C LYS A 103 -9.53 7.36 -11.53
N SER A 104 -8.60 6.42 -11.45
CA SER A 104 -8.19 5.84 -10.17
C SER A 104 -7.49 6.87 -9.31
N LEU A 105 -7.85 6.91 -8.03
CA LEU A 105 -7.30 7.83 -7.05
C LEU A 105 -5.75 7.78 -6.99
N VAL A 106 -5.16 6.61 -7.25
CA VAL A 106 -3.70 6.43 -7.13
C VAL A 106 -2.90 7.29 -8.11
N HIS A 107 -3.49 7.68 -9.25
CA HIS A 107 -2.84 8.53 -10.26
C HIS A 107 -2.82 10.02 -9.85
N ASP A 108 -3.72 10.44 -8.97
CA ASP A 108 -3.78 11.82 -8.48
C ASP A 108 -2.88 12.06 -7.26
N LEU A 109 -2.27 10.99 -6.72
CA LEU A 109 -1.41 11.09 -5.54
C LEU A 109 -0.02 11.60 -5.92
N LYS A 110 0.35 12.72 -5.32
CA LYS A 110 1.68 13.35 -5.50
C LYS A 110 2.81 12.45 -5.00
N PRO A 111 4.03 12.64 -5.52
CA PRO A 111 5.22 12.00 -5.00
C PRO A 111 5.43 12.31 -3.51
N LEU A 112 5.91 11.32 -2.78
CA LEU A 112 6.29 11.47 -1.37
C LEU A 112 7.66 12.16 -1.27
N THR A 113 7.83 13.02 -0.28
CA THR A 113 9.09 13.73 0.00
C THR A 113 9.98 13.01 1.01
N PHE A 114 9.59 11.80 1.41
CA PHE A 114 10.32 10.95 2.36
C PHE A 114 11.22 9.95 1.63
N GLU A 115 12.13 9.31 2.37
CA GLU A 115 12.85 8.14 1.86
C GLU A 115 11.87 6.97 1.75
N VAL A 116 11.61 6.50 0.53
CA VAL A 116 10.67 5.41 0.25
C VAL A 116 11.44 4.17 -0.21
N GLY A 117 11.24 3.06 0.48
CA GLY A 117 11.65 1.72 0.05
C GLY A 117 10.44 0.90 -0.36
N ILE A 118 10.58 0.11 -1.42
CA ILE A 118 9.51 -0.74 -1.93
C ILE A 118 9.98 -2.19 -1.95
N ILE A 119 9.14 -3.07 -1.42
CA ILE A 119 9.32 -4.52 -1.55
C ILE A 119 8.15 -5.07 -2.36
N ALA A 120 8.44 -5.61 -3.54
CA ALA A 120 7.47 -6.21 -4.44
C ALA A 120 7.55 -7.74 -4.37
N GLY A 121 6.40 -8.40 -4.35
CA GLY A 121 6.33 -9.85 -4.51
C GLY A 121 6.24 -10.25 -5.98
N SER A 122 6.85 -11.37 -6.33
CA SER A 122 6.84 -11.90 -7.70
C SER A 122 6.30 -13.32 -7.82
N SER A 123 5.78 -13.87 -6.74
CA SER A 123 5.24 -15.24 -6.72
C SER A 123 3.73 -15.21 -6.52
N SER A 124 3.00 -15.65 -7.52
CA SER A 124 1.55 -15.82 -7.41
C SER A 124 1.23 -17.27 -7.06
N SER A 125 0.73 -17.50 -5.86
CA SER A 125 0.16 -18.82 -5.49
C SER A 125 -1.29 -18.98 -5.96
N ASP A 126 -1.86 -17.95 -6.59
CA ASP A 126 -3.24 -17.94 -7.07
C ASP A 126 -3.29 -17.96 -8.60
N PRO A 127 -3.44 -19.16 -9.21
CA PRO A 127 -3.40 -19.28 -10.67
C PRO A 127 -4.57 -18.55 -11.37
N TRP A 128 -5.67 -18.27 -10.67
CA TRP A 128 -6.84 -17.58 -11.23
C TRP A 128 -6.55 -16.11 -11.54
N PHE A 129 -5.72 -15.47 -10.73
CA PHE A 129 -5.38 -14.08 -10.93
C PHE A 129 -4.06 -13.89 -11.70
N ALA A 130 -3.17 -14.88 -11.69
CA ALA A 130 -1.86 -14.78 -12.35
C ALA A 130 -1.98 -14.44 -13.86
N THR A 131 -3.03 -14.93 -14.52
CA THR A 131 -3.28 -14.67 -15.96
C THR A 131 -3.77 -13.25 -16.26
N LEU A 132 -4.13 -12.47 -15.26
CA LEU A 132 -4.58 -11.08 -15.43
C LEU A 132 -3.43 -10.10 -15.61
N PHE A 133 -2.24 -10.48 -15.18
CA PHE A 133 -1.08 -9.61 -15.17
C PHE A 133 -0.18 -9.83 -16.39
N GLN A 134 0.33 -8.75 -16.94
CA GLN A 134 1.43 -8.79 -17.89
C GLN A 134 2.75 -8.66 -17.09
N GLY A 135 3.42 -9.80 -16.86
CA GLY A 135 4.68 -9.83 -16.13
C GLY A 135 4.57 -10.38 -14.69
N GLU A 136 5.64 -10.17 -13.95
CA GLU A 136 5.76 -10.68 -12.57
C GLU A 136 4.78 -9.98 -11.64
N ASN A 137 4.19 -10.75 -10.74
CA ASN A 137 3.16 -10.27 -9.81
C ASN A 137 3.10 -11.16 -8.56
N ASP A 138 2.52 -10.63 -7.50
CA ASP A 138 2.31 -11.34 -6.25
C ASP A 138 0.92 -12.01 -6.12
N GLY A 139 0.16 -12.04 -7.21
CA GLY A 139 -1.21 -12.54 -7.29
C GLY A 139 -2.29 -11.47 -7.12
N LYS A 140 -1.95 -10.25 -6.72
CA LYS A 140 -2.89 -9.12 -6.58
C LYS A 140 -2.37 -7.81 -7.15
N VAL A 141 -1.05 -7.64 -7.21
CA VAL A 141 -0.38 -6.43 -7.69
C VAL A 141 0.80 -6.84 -8.55
N SER A 142 0.95 -6.24 -9.74
CA SER A 142 2.12 -6.44 -10.58
C SER A 142 3.35 -5.75 -9.98
N VAL A 143 4.53 -6.31 -10.20
CA VAL A 143 5.80 -5.72 -9.75
C VAL A 143 5.93 -4.28 -10.24
N GLU A 144 5.55 -4.02 -11.50
CA GLU A 144 5.58 -2.67 -12.08
C GLU A 144 4.63 -1.71 -11.36
N SER A 145 3.43 -2.17 -10.98
CA SER A 145 2.46 -1.33 -10.26
C SER A 145 2.94 -0.91 -8.87
N THR A 146 3.89 -1.63 -8.26
CA THR A 146 4.42 -1.25 -6.95
C THR A 146 5.41 -0.11 -7.00
N LYS A 147 6.07 0.13 -8.13
CA LYS A 147 7.16 1.10 -8.25
C LYS A 147 6.67 2.55 -8.10
N LEU A 148 7.54 3.42 -7.64
CA LEU A 148 7.35 4.87 -7.58
C LEU A 148 8.59 5.55 -8.16
N SER A 149 8.43 6.67 -8.85
CA SER A 149 9.56 7.41 -9.42
C SER A 149 10.50 7.98 -8.35
N GLU A 150 9.95 8.31 -7.18
CA GLU A 150 10.68 8.83 -6.01
C GLU A 150 11.20 7.75 -5.06
N MET A 151 11.01 6.46 -5.36
CA MET A 151 11.55 5.40 -4.51
C MET A 151 13.07 5.47 -4.46
N LYS A 152 13.62 5.32 -3.27
CA LYS A 152 15.07 5.33 -3.03
C LYS A 152 15.67 3.93 -3.14
N ASP A 153 14.87 2.92 -2.82
CA ASP A 153 15.29 1.52 -2.86
C ASP A 153 14.13 0.62 -3.30
N PHE A 154 14.48 -0.47 -3.97
CA PHE A 154 13.53 -1.43 -4.51
C PHE A 154 14.06 -2.85 -4.37
N ILE A 155 13.26 -3.72 -3.78
CA ILE A 155 13.60 -5.14 -3.62
C ILE A 155 12.44 -5.99 -4.15
N GLN A 156 12.78 -6.97 -4.97
CA GLN A 156 11.84 -7.99 -5.41
C GLN A 156 12.09 -9.28 -4.65
N VAL A 157 11.03 -9.89 -4.16
CA VAL A 157 11.07 -11.13 -3.37
C VAL A 157 10.14 -12.19 -3.95
N ASP A 158 10.53 -13.43 -3.89
CA ASP A 158 9.69 -14.57 -4.31
C ASP A 158 8.64 -14.87 -3.23
N ASN A 159 7.66 -13.97 -3.12
CA ASN A 159 6.56 -14.06 -2.17
C ASN A 159 5.23 -13.65 -2.80
N GLY A 160 4.16 -14.30 -2.36
CA GLY A 160 2.79 -13.89 -2.68
C GLY A 160 2.29 -12.78 -1.78
N HIS A 161 1.28 -12.05 -2.26
CA HIS A 161 0.73 -10.85 -1.63
C HIS A 161 0.31 -11.04 -0.16
N THR A 162 -0.48 -12.09 0.10
CA THR A 162 -1.16 -12.25 1.39
C THR A 162 -0.21 -12.49 2.56
N PHE A 163 0.91 -13.19 2.32
CA PHE A 163 1.85 -13.60 3.37
C PHE A 163 3.14 -12.78 3.38
N MET A 164 3.24 -11.77 2.54
CA MET A 164 4.45 -10.96 2.38
C MET A 164 4.92 -10.35 3.70
N SER A 165 4.02 -9.77 4.49
CA SER A 165 4.34 -9.14 5.77
C SER A 165 4.86 -10.10 6.85
N ASN A 166 4.58 -11.41 6.71
CA ASN A 166 4.99 -12.45 7.65
C ASN A 166 6.17 -13.30 7.12
N SER A 167 6.64 -13.01 5.93
CA SER A 167 7.73 -13.76 5.31
C SER A 167 9.08 -13.42 5.93
N ARG A 168 9.86 -14.46 6.27
CA ARG A 168 11.22 -14.29 6.79
C ARG A 168 12.15 -13.60 5.79
N SER A 169 11.94 -13.81 4.49
CA SER A 169 12.72 -13.13 3.44
C SER A 169 12.46 -11.64 3.42
N VAL A 170 11.23 -11.21 3.68
CA VAL A 170 10.84 -9.79 3.75
C VAL A 170 11.30 -9.14 5.05
N ILE A 171 11.12 -9.82 6.19
CA ILE A 171 11.48 -9.28 7.52
C ILE A 171 12.99 -9.03 7.66
N LYS A 172 13.82 -9.71 6.89
CA LYS A 172 15.28 -9.56 6.92
C LYS A 172 15.83 -8.42 6.08
N GLN A 173 14.99 -7.83 5.23
CA GLN A 173 15.34 -6.67 4.40
C GLN A 173 15.22 -5.38 5.19
#